data_36c8631db2509146563e0987a9c5038b
#
_entry.id   36c8631db2509146563e0987a9c5038b
#
_cell.length_a   1.000
_cell.length_b   1.000
_cell.length_c   1.000
_cell.angle_alpha   90.00
_cell.angle_beta   90.00
_cell.angle_gamma   90.00
#
_symmetry.space_group_name_H-M   'P 1'
#
loop_
_entity.id
_entity.type
_entity.pdbx_description
1 polymer ?
#
loop_
_entity_poly.entity_id
_entity_poly.type
_entity_poly.pdbx_seq_one_letter_code
_entity_poly.pdbx_strand_id
1 'polypeptide(L)'
;MKKRTLSLFLAGAMVLSLAACTPKEPEETKTAGSYTPGTYTATVSGMHGPMTVEVTVTEDRIENVNVTENVETPGLVDWPVRLIPERVVEAQSLAVDTVTGVTISSRAILNGVETALKGAGMDVTALKQPIEKTPAEDAEYTADVIIVGGGGAGLSAAIAATDEGSSVVLIEKTGFLGGNSIVAGGIYNCPDPDLQDHAEFSGDVDSLIEDALAEEPVNDQHKALQDAVRADFEAYKASDKTLFDSANWFALQTWNGGDKVGSLDHLQVFADNAFPALESMGMEFSDTISTGSGSLYPRTHRAMTPNGTGYFIAFEDTLADRTGLYTQLMETEGKSLIMDGDKVVGVNAVGKDGNKVTLHANKGVILATGGFAGNVELRQQYCEGEKWPNLGADLITTNMPGVTGDGIFMAQDAGAELINMEQMQLLPFCDPTTGATFNIMGTDCYINKEGKRFVREDGRRDEMSKAIIEQTDGMMYVVMSTDDASTRKSLGGMTLQYYVDNNLYGYMMSDNLTDLAEQMGVPVDTFLQTIADFNAHVESGEKDEFGRVTYSSKIEGNVYYAYPRKPATHHTMGGVNVDTETHALRADGTVIEGLYCAGEITGNLHGANRLGGNAIVDFCVFGRMAGTNAAQGK
;
A
#
# COMPACT_ATOMS: atom_id res chain seq x y z
N MET A 1 -13.33 -89.16 -6.33
CA MET A 1 -14.48 -88.28 -6.66
C MET A 1 -14.83 -87.24 -5.59
N LYS A 2 -14.07 -87.03 -4.53
CA LYS A 2 -14.35 -86.03 -3.48
C LYS A 2 -13.55 -84.73 -3.54
N LYS A 3 -12.61 -84.55 -4.47
CA LYS A 3 -11.81 -83.32 -4.59
C LYS A 3 -12.30 -82.34 -5.70
N ARG A 4 -13.22 -82.73 -6.59
CA ARG A 4 -13.72 -81.87 -7.64
C ARG A 4 -14.97 -81.03 -7.24
N THR A 5 -15.73 -81.53 -6.27
CA THR A 5 -16.95 -80.82 -5.73
C THR A 5 -16.60 -79.71 -4.75
N LEU A 6 -15.47 -79.79 -4.09
CA LEU A 6 -15.04 -78.72 -3.14
C LEU A 6 -14.47 -77.50 -3.88
N SER A 7 -13.82 -77.74 -5.04
CA SER A 7 -13.29 -76.65 -5.88
C SER A 7 -14.37 -75.82 -6.55
N LEU A 8 -15.53 -76.47 -6.88
CA LEU A 8 -16.65 -75.74 -7.50
C LEU A 8 -17.41 -74.87 -6.45
N PHE A 9 -17.47 -75.32 -5.20
CA PHE A 9 -18.10 -74.54 -4.15
C PHE A 9 -17.23 -73.36 -3.72
N LEU A 10 -15.89 -73.49 -3.72
CA LEU A 10 -14.98 -72.38 -3.46
C LEU A 10 -14.97 -71.37 -4.61
N ALA A 11 -15.08 -71.83 -5.86
CA ALA A 11 -15.18 -70.94 -7.01
C ALA A 11 -16.50 -70.14 -7.05
N GLY A 12 -17.62 -70.80 -6.63
CA GLY A 12 -18.92 -70.16 -6.50
C GLY A 12 -18.95 -69.12 -5.36
N ALA A 13 -18.30 -69.42 -4.24
CA ALA A 13 -18.20 -68.44 -3.12
C ALA A 13 -17.25 -67.26 -3.45
N MET A 14 -16.18 -67.48 -4.26
CA MET A 14 -15.34 -66.38 -4.75
C MET A 14 -16.03 -65.52 -5.77
N VAL A 15 -16.87 -66.07 -6.65
CA VAL A 15 -17.62 -65.28 -7.64
C VAL A 15 -18.74 -64.45 -6.94
N LEU A 16 -19.34 -64.98 -5.87
CA LEU A 16 -20.29 -64.21 -5.06
C LEU A 16 -19.65 -63.11 -4.20
N SER A 17 -18.41 -63.32 -3.74
CA SER A 17 -17.66 -62.30 -3.01
C SER A 17 -17.05 -61.21 -3.96
N LEU A 18 -16.79 -61.53 -5.23
CA LEU A 18 -16.37 -60.55 -6.24
C LEU A 18 -17.54 -59.74 -6.78
N ALA A 19 -18.77 -60.25 -6.74
CA ALA A 19 -19.98 -59.51 -7.10
C ALA A 19 -20.45 -58.56 -6.00
N ALA A 20 -19.91 -58.71 -4.75
CA ALA A 20 -20.16 -57.78 -3.64
C ALA A 20 -19.10 -56.66 -3.51
N CYS A 21 -18.01 -56.76 -4.31
CA CYS A 21 -16.99 -55.74 -4.49
C CYS A 21 -17.05 -55.22 -5.93
N THR A 22 -18.20 -54.85 -6.46
CA THR A 22 -18.29 -53.78 -7.42
C THR A 22 -17.66 -52.57 -6.74
N PRO A 23 -16.67 -51.91 -7.36
CA PRO A 23 -16.32 -50.56 -6.91
C PRO A 23 -17.66 -49.82 -6.90
N LYS A 24 -18.09 -49.31 -5.74
CA LYS A 24 -19.02 -48.20 -5.73
C LYS A 24 -18.48 -47.28 -6.82
N GLU A 25 -19.21 -47.11 -7.93
CA GLU A 25 -19.01 -45.95 -8.77
C GLU A 25 -18.77 -44.82 -7.77
N PRO A 26 -17.71 -43.99 -7.93
CA PRO A 26 -17.55 -42.85 -7.06
C PRO A 26 -18.97 -42.26 -6.97
N GLU A 27 -19.56 -42.23 -5.75
CA GLU A 27 -20.81 -41.50 -5.55
C GLU A 27 -20.52 -40.22 -6.31
N GLU A 28 -21.19 -40.09 -7.45
CA GLU A 28 -21.29 -38.80 -8.09
C GLU A 28 -21.63 -37.89 -6.92
N THR A 29 -20.65 -37.09 -6.49
CA THR A 29 -20.88 -36.01 -5.54
C THR A 29 -22.13 -35.40 -6.07
N LYS A 30 -23.29 -35.60 -5.35
CA LYS A 30 -24.57 -35.09 -5.79
C LYS A 30 -24.29 -33.62 -6.01
N THR A 31 -24.05 -33.28 -7.24
CA THR A 31 -24.03 -31.92 -7.72
C THR A 31 -25.28 -31.31 -7.15
N ALA A 32 -25.12 -30.32 -6.34
CA ALA A 32 -26.20 -29.58 -5.73
C ALA A 32 -27.27 -29.38 -6.81
N GLY A 33 -28.50 -29.71 -6.54
CA GLY A 33 -29.62 -29.94 -7.42
C GLY A 33 -29.67 -29.16 -8.74
N SER A 34 -30.39 -29.66 -9.71
CA SER A 34 -30.49 -29.07 -11.05
C SER A 34 -30.80 -27.58 -10.99
N TYR A 35 -29.91 -26.80 -11.58
CA TYR A 35 -30.16 -25.37 -11.78
C TYR A 35 -31.29 -25.15 -12.79
N THR A 36 -32.01 -24.05 -12.66
CA THR A 36 -32.77 -23.52 -13.79
C THR A 36 -31.77 -22.82 -14.72
N PRO A 37 -31.56 -23.31 -15.96
CA PRO A 37 -30.59 -22.69 -16.86
C PRO A 37 -30.90 -21.23 -17.12
N GLY A 38 -29.88 -20.38 -17.11
CA GLY A 38 -30.02 -18.95 -17.34
C GLY A 38 -28.87 -18.13 -16.74
N THR A 39 -29.00 -16.83 -16.85
CA THR A 39 -28.07 -15.87 -16.28
C THR A 39 -28.77 -15.10 -15.16
N TYR A 40 -28.15 -15.04 -14.01
CA TYR A 40 -28.69 -14.45 -12.77
C TYR A 40 -27.72 -13.39 -12.25
N THR A 41 -28.26 -12.25 -11.83
CA THR A 41 -27.50 -11.12 -11.35
C THR A 41 -27.80 -10.84 -9.90
N ALA A 42 -26.78 -10.52 -9.12
CA ALA A 42 -26.92 -10.09 -7.73
C ALA A 42 -26.02 -8.88 -7.46
N THR A 43 -26.54 -7.90 -6.73
CA THR A 43 -25.74 -6.78 -6.21
C THR A 43 -25.53 -6.98 -4.71
N VAL A 44 -24.28 -6.89 -4.29
CA VAL A 44 -23.80 -7.07 -2.92
C VAL A 44 -22.93 -5.90 -2.50
N SER A 45 -22.64 -5.76 -1.20
CA SER A 45 -21.71 -4.73 -0.72
C SER A 45 -20.29 -5.24 -0.77
N GLY A 46 -19.41 -4.51 -1.45
CA GLY A 46 -17.97 -4.61 -1.37
C GLY A 46 -17.41 -3.78 -0.22
N MET A 47 -16.13 -3.41 -0.30
CA MET A 47 -15.46 -2.56 0.68
C MET A 47 -15.85 -1.08 0.51
N HIS A 48 -15.93 -0.62 -0.73
CA HIS A 48 -16.16 0.79 -1.08
C HIS A 48 -17.58 1.06 -1.61
N GLY A 49 -18.41 0.04 -1.72
CA GLY A 49 -19.78 0.18 -2.19
C GLY A 49 -20.32 -1.05 -2.90
N PRO A 50 -21.36 -0.88 -3.73
CA PRO A 50 -22.00 -1.98 -4.41
C PRO A 50 -21.09 -2.65 -5.46
N MET A 51 -21.24 -3.97 -5.55
CA MET A 51 -20.60 -4.83 -6.53
C MET A 51 -21.67 -5.71 -7.17
N THR A 52 -21.73 -5.75 -8.49
CA THR A 52 -22.70 -6.53 -9.26
C THR A 52 -22.01 -7.76 -9.84
N VAL A 53 -22.55 -8.93 -9.50
CA VAL A 53 -22.05 -10.25 -9.95
C VAL A 53 -23.11 -10.92 -10.79
N GLU A 54 -22.71 -11.37 -11.98
CA GLU A 54 -23.53 -12.13 -12.91
C GLU A 54 -23.04 -13.58 -12.95
N VAL A 55 -23.97 -14.54 -12.85
CA VAL A 55 -23.69 -15.98 -12.87
C VAL A 55 -24.53 -16.66 -13.93
N THR A 56 -23.89 -17.34 -14.86
CA THR A 56 -24.56 -18.17 -15.87
C THR A 56 -24.47 -19.63 -15.45
N VAL A 57 -25.60 -20.32 -15.46
CA VAL A 57 -25.69 -21.74 -15.12
C VAL A 57 -26.37 -22.55 -16.23
N THR A 58 -25.94 -23.79 -16.40
CA THR A 58 -26.64 -24.84 -17.18
C THR A 58 -27.52 -25.65 -16.21
N GLU A 59 -28.07 -26.77 -16.63
CA GLU A 59 -28.88 -27.66 -15.74
C GLU A 59 -28.05 -28.30 -14.60
N ASP A 60 -26.73 -28.42 -14.79
CA ASP A 60 -25.86 -29.24 -13.97
C ASP A 60 -24.59 -28.50 -13.46
N ARG A 61 -24.30 -27.31 -13.95
CA ARG A 61 -23.05 -26.61 -13.58
C ARG A 61 -23.13 -25.10 -13.64
N ILE A 62 -22.23 -24.45 -12.88
CA ILE A 62 -21.88 -23.05 -13.03
C ILE A 62 -20.98 -22.95 -14.28
N GLU A 63 -21.45 -22.24 -15.30
CA GLU A 63 -20.71 -22.10 -16.56
C GLU A 63 -19.82 -20.88 -16.57
N ASN A 64 -20.31 -19.77 -16.03
CA ASN A 64 -19.57 -18.51 -15.97
C ASN A 64 -19.94 -17.70 -14.73
N VAL A 65 -18.97 -16.96 -14.23
CA VAL A 65 -19.14 -15.91 -13.20
C VAL A 65 -18.45 -14.67 -13.71
N ASN A 66 -19.11 -13.52 -13.64
CA ASN A 66 -18.57 -12.25 -14.07
C ASN A 66 -18.92 -11.15 -13.09
N VAL A 67 -17.97 -10.28 -12.76
CA VAL A 67 -18.21 -9.03 -12.00
C VAL A 67 -18.40 -7.91 -13.01
N THR A 68 -19.65 -7.44 -13.15
CA THR A 68 -20.02 -6.47 -14.20
C THR A 68 -19.84 -5.02 -13.75
N GLU A 69 -19.98 -4.77 -12.45
CA GLU A 69 -19.84 -3.42 -11.87
C GLU A 69 -19.22 -3.51 -10.48
N ASN A 70 -18.30 -2.61 -10.18
CA ASN A 70 -17.77 -2.41 -8.83
C ASN A 70 -17.20 -0.98 -8.69
N VAL A 71 -16.98 -0.57 -7.45
CA VAL A 71 -16.37 0.71 -7.07
C VAL A 71 -15.16 0.49 -6.14
N GLU A 72 -14.57 -0.69 -6.21
CA GLU A 72 -13.39 -1.07 -5.44
C GLU A 72 -12.12 -0.37 -5.96
N THR A 73 -11.01 -0.50 -5.23
CA THR A 73 -9.72 0.09 -5.64
C THR A 73 -9.24 -0.56 -6.94
N PRO A 74 -9.12 0.21 -8.05
CA PRO A 74 -8.58 -0.30 -9.31
C PRO A 74 -7.17 -0.91 -9.14
N GLY A 75 -6.82 -1.89 -9.94
CA GLY A 75 -5.57 -2.63 -9.84
C GLY A 75 -5.59 -3.68 -8.73
N LEU A 76 -6.11 -3.35 -7.54
CA LEU A 76 -6.24 -4.29 -6.43
C LEU A 76 -7.43 -5.25 -6.64
N VAL A 77 -8.58 -4.71 -7.05
CA VAL A 77 -9.79 -5.52 -7.29
C VAL A 77 -9.67 -6.44 -8.49
N ASP A 78 -8.81 -6.14 -9.43
CA ASP A 78 -8.64 -6.94 -10.67
C ASP A 78 -8.23 -8.38 -10.36
N TRP A 79 -7.47 -8.59 -9.27
CA TRP A 79 -7.07 -9.91 -8.80
C TRP A 79 -8.26 -10.77 -8.37
N PRO A 80 -9.10 -10.39 -7.39
CA PRO A 80 -10.27 -11.19 -7.03
C PRO A 80 -11.32 -11.26 -8.14
N VAL A 81 -11.50 -10.23 -8.96
CA VAL A 81 -12.42 -10.23 -10.12
C VAL A 81 -12.02 -11.30 -11.15
N ARG A 82 -10.75 -11.55 -11.33
CA ARG A 82 -10.24 -12.60 -12.20
C ARG A 82 -10.25 -13.98 -11.51
N LEU A 83 -9.60 -14.08 -10.33
CA LEU A 83 -9.30 -15.36 -9.69
C LEU A 83 -10.50 -16.02 -9.01
N ILE A 84 -11.42 -15.27 -8.39
CA ILE A 84 -12.56 -15.88 -7.70
C ILE A 84 -13.56 -16.51 -8.67
N PRO A 85 -13.98 -15.83 -9.76
CA PRO A 85 -14.78 -16.46 -10.81
C PRO A 85 -14.17 -17.75 -11.38
N GLU A 86 -12.88 -17.71 -11.72
CA GLU A 86 -12.14 -18.85 -12.24
C GLU A 86 -12.16 -20.04 -11.27
N ARG A 87 -11.81 -19.82 -10.00
CA ARG A 87 -11.83 -20.82 -8.93
C ARG A 87 -13.22 -21.42 -8.73
N VAL A 88 -14.27 -20.61 -8.73
CA VAL A 88 -15.67 -21.06 -8.56
C VAL A 88 -16.10 -21.96 -9.72
N VAL A 89 -15.80 -21.56 -10.95
CA VAL A 89 -16.16 -22.34 -12.16
C VAL A 89 -15.37 -23.64 -12.23
N GLU A 90 -14.09 -23.63 -11.92
CA GLU A 90 -13.25 -24.85 -11.93
C GLU A 90 -13.66 -25.84 -10.84
N ALA A 91 -13.81 -25.35 -9.60
CA ALA A 91 -14.13 -26.20 -8.46
C ALA A 91 -15.62 -26.53 -8.33
N GLN A 92 -16.50 -25.86 -9.08
CA GLN A 92 -17.96 -25.94 -8.91
C GLN A 92 -18.37 -25.78 -7.44
N SER A 93 -17.76 -24.80 -6.74
CA SER A 93 -17.88 -24.63 -5.29
C SER A 93 -17.78 -23.16 -4.89
N LEU A 94 -18.40 -22.82 -3.74
CA LEU A 94 -18.26 -21.54 -3.05
C LEU A 94 -17.22 -21.61 -1.90
N ALA A 95 -16.70 -22.81 -1.61
CA ALA A 95 -15.67 -23.01 -0.59
C ALA A 95 -14.25 -22.81 -1.14
N VAL A 96 -14.12 -22.07 -2.23
CA VAL A 96 -12.82 -21.70 -2.81
C VAL A 96 -12.07 -20.70 -1.94
N ASP A 97 -10.74 -20.72 -2.02
CA ASP A 97 -9.92 -19.75 -1.29
C ASP A 97 -10.13 -18.33 -1.80
N THR A 98 -10.20 -17.39 -0.86
CA THR A 98 -10.14 -15.96 -1.18
C THR A 98 -8.74 -15.58 -1.66
N VAL A 99 -8.61 -14.44 -2.33
CA VAL A 99 -7.31 -13.86 -2.67
C VAL A 99 -6.71 -13.28 -1.39
N THR A 100 -5.56 -13.81 -0.99
CA THR A 100 -4.87 -13.41 0.25
C THR A 100 -4.52 -11.92 0.19
N GLY A 101 -4.98 -11.16 1.18
CA GLY A 101 -4.81 -9.70 1.24
C GLY A 101 -5.97 -8.88 0.64
N VAL A 102 -6.85 -9.48 -0.20
CA VAL A 102 -8.05 -8.84 -0.78
C VAL A 102 -9.32 -9.59 -0.38
N THR A 103 -9.38 -9.96 0.88
CA THR A 103 -10.40 -10.87 1.43
C THR A 103 -11.81 -10.28 1.38
N ILE A 104 -11.99 -8.97 1.58
CA ILE A 104 -13.30 -8.32 1.61
C ILE A 104 -13.94 -8.39 0.22
N SER A 105 -13.25 -7.93 -0.81
CA SER A 105 -13.75 -7.96 -2.20
C SER A 105 -13.92 -9.41 -2.70
N SER A 106 -13.01 -10.35 -2.32
CA SER A 106 -13.17 -11.77 -2.62
C SER A 106 -14.46 -12.35 -2.02
N ARG A 107 -14.75 -12.05 -0.75
CA ARG A 107 -15.98 -12.48 -0.09
C ARG A 107 -17.22 -11.82 -0.67
N ALA A 108 -17.12 -10.56 -1.09
CA ALA A 108 -18.22 -9.88 -1.77
C ALA A 108 -18.58 -10.61 -3.07
N ILE A 109 -17.59 -11.00 -3.89
CA ILE A 109 -17.81 -11.79 -5.11
C ILE A 109 -18.48 -13.12 -4.78
N LEU A 110 -17.95 -13.87 -3.81
CA LEU A 110 -18.55 -15.16 -3.38
C LEU A 110 -19.99 -15.01 -2.88
N ASN A 111 -20.29 -13.94 -2.10
CA ASN A 111 -21.64 -13.63 -1.66
C ASN A 111 -22.56 -13.26 -2.83
N GLY A 112 -22.05 -12.56 -3.83
CA GLY A 112 -22.76 -12.25 -5.07
C GLY A 112 -23.11 -13.51 -5.84
N VAL A 113 -22.15 -14.42 -6.02
CA VAL A 113 -22.39 -15.74 -6.65
C VAL A 113 -23.44 -16.53 -5.87
N GLU A 114 -23.31 -16.62 -4.55
CA GLU A 114 -24.29 -17.30 -3.69
C GLU A 114 -25.70 -16.74 -3.88
N THR A 115 -25.82 -15.42 -3.89
CA THR A 115 -27.12 -14.73 -4.02
C THR A 115 -27.73 -14.96 -5.40
N ALA A 116 -26.94 -14.90 -6.44
CA ALA A 116 -27.37 -15.19 -7.82
C ALA A 116 -27.84 -16.66 -7.97
N LEU A 117 -27.09 -17.62 -7.41
CA LEU A 117 -27.45 -19.05 -7.46
C LEU A 117 -28.75 -19.36 -6.67
N LYS A 118 -28.97 -18.69 -5.53
CA LYS A 118 -30.25 -18.76 -4.82
C LYS A 118 -31.40 -18.20 -5.66
N GLY A 119 -31.17 -17.15 -6.42
CA GLY A 119 -32.10 -16.61 -7.42
C GLY A 119 -32.44 -17.63 -8.52
N ALA A 120 -31.50 -18.51 -8.89
CA ALA A 120 -31.72 -19.65 -9.79
C ALA A 120 -32.49 -20.82 -9.16
N GLY A 121 -32.95 -20.68 -7.89
CA GLY A 121 -33.71 -21.69 -7.17
C GLY A 121 -32.87 -22.80 -6.55
N MET A 122 -31.57 -22.58 -6.38
CA MET A 122 -30.62 -23.58 -5.92
C MET A 122 -30.45 -23.61 -4.40
N ASP A 123 -30.32 -24.80 -3.81
CA ASP A 123 -29.74 -24.97 -2.48
C ASP A 123 -28.21 -24.96 -2.55
N VAL A 124 -27.61 -23.87 -2.13
CA VAL A 124 -26.16 -23.66 -2.16
C VAL A 124 -25.40 -24.35 -1.02
N THR A 125 -26.09 -25.08 -0.14
CA THR A 125 -25.47 -25.69 1.06
C THR A 125 -24.35 -26.68 0.68
N ALA A 126 -24.55 -27.44 -0.38
CA ALA A 126 -23.55 -28.41 -0.86
C ALA A 126 -22.30 -27.72 -1.44
N LEU A 127 -22.45 -26.53 -2.06
CA LEU A 127 -21.35 -25.78 -2.64
C LEU A 127 -20.43 -25.14 -1.57
N LYS A 128 -20.87 -25.09 -0.33
CA LYS A 128 -20.10 -24.55 0.80
C LYS A 128 -19.32 -25.60 1.59
N GLN A 129 -19.38 -26.84 1.15
CA GLN A 129 -18.59 -27.89 1.80
C GLN A 129 -17.11 -27.71 1.47
N PRO A 130 -16.22 -27.94 2.45
CA PRO A 130 -14.77 -27.83 2.21
C PRO A 130 -14.34 -28.69 1.02
N ILE A 131 -13.50 -28.11 0.16
CA ILE A 131 -12.89 -28.82 -0.97
C ILE A 131 -11.70 -29.62 -0.42
N GLU A 132 -11.62 -30.88 -0.78
CA GLU A 132 -10.44 -31.69 -0.49
C GLU A 132 -9.25 -31.18 -1.35
N LYS A 133 -8.21 -30.69 -0.68
CA LYS A 133 -7.03 -30.16 -1.37
C LYS A 133 -6.02 -31.30 -1.59
N THR A 134 -5.53 -31.39 -2.81
CA THR A 134 -4.36 -32.23 -3.11
C THR A 134 -3.12 -31.48 -2.63
N PRO A 135 -2.24 -32.08 -1.78
CA PRO A 135 -0.99 -31.45 -1.40
C PRO A 135 -0.18 -31.07 -2.64
N ALA A 136 0.33 -29.84 -2.67
CA ALA A 136 1.24 -29.43 -3.73
C ALA A 136 2.61 -30.10 -3.54
N GLU A 137 3.31 -30.36 -4.64
CA GLU A 137 4.68 -30.88 -4.62
C GLU A 137 5.67 -29.77 -4.26
N ASP A 138 6.78 -30.15 -3.61
CA ASP A 138 7.90 -29.24 -3.38
C ASP A 138 8.49 -28.79 -4.74
N ALA A 139 8.96 -27.55 -4.80
CA ALA A 139 9.48 -26.94 -6.01
C ALA A 139 10.84 -26.28 -5.79
N GLU A 140 11.68 -26.32 -6.82
CA GLU A 140 12.98 -25.65 -6.85
C GLU A 140 13.06 -24.74 -8.08
N TYR A 141 13.58 -23.53 -7.88
CA TYR A 141 13.83 -22.55 -8.92
C TYR A 141 15.26 -22.04 -8.85
N THR A 142 15.82 -21.72 -10.00
CA THR A 142 17.14 -21.07 -10.11
C THR A 142 17.03 -19.88 -11.04
N ALA A 143 17.53 -18.73 -10.61
CA ALA A 143 17.62 -17.52 -11.41
C ALA A 143 18.89 -16.74 -11.08
N ASP A 144 19.21 -15.73 -11.88
CA ASP A 144 20.31 -14.82 -11.54
C ASP A 144 19.99 -14.03 -10.29
N VAL A 145 18.77 -13.47 -10.21
CA VAL A 145 18.32 -12.65 -9.09
C VAL A 145 17.02 -13.23 -8.52
N ILE A 146 16.98 -13.39 -7.19
CA ILE A 146 15.77 -13.75 -6.45
C ILE A 146 15.27 -12.49 -5.74
N ILE A 147 13.98 -12.16 -5.90
CA ILE A 147 13.36 -11.00 -5.26
C ILE A 147 12.27 -11.49 -4.30
N VAL A 148 12.31 -11.03 -3.06
CA VAL A 148 11.32 -11.33 -2.03
C VAL A 148 10.46 -10.08 -1.79
N GLY A 149 9.20 -10.12 -2.19
CA GLY A 149 8.22 -9.05 -2.09
C GLY A 149 7.88 -8.41 -3.45
N GLY A 150 6.60 -8.48 -3.81
CA GLY A 150 6.02 -7.94 -5.06
C GLY A 150 5.45 -6.54 -4.91
N GLY A 151 5.98 -5.72 -3.98
CA GLY A 151 5.66 -4.30 -3.83
C GLY A 151 6.40 -3.42 -4.85
N GLY A 152 6.29 -2.10 -4.70
CA GLY A 152 6.93 -1.13 -5.60
C GLY A 152 8.43 -1.34 -5.77
N ALA A 153 9.17 -1.57 -4.67
CA ALA A 153 10.61 -1.78 -4.72
C ALA A 153 10.98 -3.09 -5.44
N GLY A 154 10.25 -4.18 -5.17
CA GLY A 154 10.53 -5.46 -5.82
C GLY A 154 10.25 -5.45 -7.32
N LEU A 155 9.16 -4.82 -7.77
CA LEU A 155 8.84 -4.69 -9.19
C LEU A 155 9.82 -3.75 -9.90
N SER A 156 10.21 -2.63 -9.28
CA SER A 156 11.26 -1.75 -9.80
C SER A 156 12.59 -2.47 -9.95
N ALA A 157 12.94 -3.32 -8.97
CA ALA A 157 14.14 -4.15 -9.00
C ALA A 157 14.07 -5.21 -10.11
N ALA A 158 12.91 -5.87 -10.28
CA ALA A 158 12.71 -6.87 -11.34
C ALA A 158 12.88 -6.26 -12.74
N ILE A 159 12.33 -5.07 -12.97
CA ILE A 159 12.51 -4.33 -14.23
C ILE A 159 14.00 -4.07 -14.48
N ALA A 160 14.68 -3.47 -13.51
CA ALA A 160 16.09 -3.12 -13.66
C ALA A 160 16.98 -4.35 -13.86
N ALA A 161 16.73 -5.44 -13.12
CA ALA A 161 17.52 -6.67 -13.29
C ALA A 161 17.26 -7.33 -14.66
N THR A 162 16.03 -7.29 -15.16
CA THR A 162 15.73 -7.81 -16.51
C THR A 162 16.23 -6.91 -17.62
N ASP A 163 16.32 -5.58 -17.41
CA ASP A 163 16.97 -4.63 -18.34
C ASP A 163 18.47 -4.95 -18.52
N GLU A 164 19.14 -5.44 -17.44
CA GLU A 164 20.51 -5.95 -17.48
C GLU A 164 20.62 -7.37 -18.09
N GLY A 165 19.52 -7.94 -18.55
CA GLY A 165 19.46 -9.28 -19.15
C GLY A 165 19.52 -10.44 -18.15
N SER A 166 19.35 -10.20 -16.84
CA SER A 166 19.35 -11.24 -15.81
C SER A 166 17.99 -11.92 -15.71
N SER A 167 18.01 -13.22 -15.45
CA SER A 167 16.81 -13.97 -15.08
C SER A 167 16.39 -13.62 -13.65
N VAL A 168 15.08 -13.45 -13.42
CA VAL A 168 14.49 -13.05 -12.15
C VAL A 168 13.37 -14.01 -11.75
N VAL A 169 13.41 -14.47 -10.48
CA VAL A 169 12.22 -15.05 -9.84
C VAL A 169 11.82 -14.15 -8.67
N LEU A 170 10.60 -13.62 -8.74
CA LEU A 170 9.99 -12.81 -7.69
C LEU A 170 8.95 -13.66 -6.95
N ILE A 171 9.02 -13.67 -5.61
CA ILE A 171 7.99 -14.27 -4.75
C ILE A 171 7.20 -13.21 -4.01
N GLU A 172 5.88 -13.43 -3.90
CA GLU A 172 4.95 -12.58 -3.14
C GLU A 172 4.06 -13.44 -2.26
N LYS A 173 3.98 -13.13 -0.96
CA LYS A 173 3.21 -13.93 0.00
C LYS A 173 1.70 -13.72 -0.09
N THR A 174 1.26 -12.60 -0.68
CA THR A 174 -0.16 -12.33 -0.92
C THR A 174 -0.60 -12.85 -2.29
N GLY A 175 -1.90 -12.79 -2.55
CA GLY A 175 -2.45 -13.20 -3.83
C GLY A 175 -2.53 -12.05 -4.86
N PHE A 176 -1.85 -10.93 -4.61
CA PHE A 176 -1.81 -9.76 -5.51
C PHE A 176 -0.44 -9.07 -5.41
N LEU A 177 -0.07 -8.34 -6.45
CA LEU A 177 1.11 -7.47 -6.45
C LEU A 177 0.76 -6.08 -5.94
N GLY A 178 1.74 -5.38 -5.42
CA GLY A 178 1.63 -3.98 -5.05
C GLY A 178 1.80 -3.68 -3.58
N GLY A 179 1.45 -4.57 -2.68
CA GLY A 179 1.55 -4.33 -1.24
C GLY A 179 0.95 -2.98 -0.83
N ASN A 180 1.66 -2.21 0.02
CA ASN A 180 1.24 -0.85 0.40
C ASN A 180 1.29 0.15 -0.75
N SER A 181 2.14 -0.08 -1.75
CA SER A 181 2.39 0.94 -2.78
C SER A 181 1.20 1.12 -3.71
N ILE A 182 0.41 0.05 -4.00
CA ILE A 182 -0.77 0.15 -4.88
C ILE A 182 -1.89 1.02 -4.29
N VAL A 183 -2.01 1.06 -2.95
CA VAL A 183 -3.00 1.88 -2.23
C VAL A 183 -2.44 3.24 -1.78
N ALA A 184 -1.19 3.56 -2.10
CA ALA A 184 -0.57 4.86 -1.81
C ALA A 184 -1.26 5.99 -2.58
N GLY A 185 -1.08 7.24 -2.14
CA GLY A 185 -1.68 8.41 -2.79
C GLY A 185 -1.17 8.75 -4.20
N GLY A 186 -0.21 8.01 -4.73
CA GLY A 186 0.28 8.12 -6.10
C GLY A 186 1.08 9.40 -6.42
N ILE A 187 1.52 10.14 -5.40
CA ILE A 187 2.28 11.39 -5.58
C ILE A 187 3.79 11.12 -5.54
N TYR A 188 4.51 11.72 -6.47
CA TYR A 188 5.96 11.57 -6.65
C TYR A 188 6.66 12.91 -6.45
N ASN A 189 7.67 12.98 -5.59
CA ASN A 189 8.42 14.21 -5.36
C ASN A 189 9.77 14.16 -6.08
N CYS A 190 10.02 15.13 -6.95
CA CYS A 190 11.38 15.40 -7.45
C CYS A 190 11.49 16.85 -7.94
N PRO A 191 12.69 17.44 -7.91
CA PRO A 191 12.97 18.63 -8.68
C PRO A 191 12.77 18.32 -10.17
N ASP A 192 12.06 19.19 -10.88
CA ASP A 192 11.79 19.04 -12.30
C ASP A 192 12.13 20.35 -13.01
N PRO A 193 13.23 20.40 -13.77
CA PRO A 193 13.69 21.62 -14.40
C PRO A 193 12.72 22.17 -15.45
N ASP A 194 11.84 21.33 -16.01
CA ASP A 194 10.89 21.71 -17.05
C ASP A 194 9.57 22.24 -16.47
N LEU A 195 9.18 21.77 -15.27
CA LEU A 195 7.91 22.13 -14.61
C LEU A 195 8.04 23.16 -13.47
N GLN A 196 9.25 23.60 -13.11
CA GLN A 196 9.46 24.62 -12.05
C GLN A 196 8.66 25.91 -12.29
N ASP A 197 8.46 26.31 -13.55
CA ASP A 197 7.68 27.49 -13.91
C ASP A 197 6.17 27.22 -14.03
N HIS A 198 5.76 25.95 -13.89
CA HIS A 198 4.36 25.48 -13.90
C HIS A 198 3.91 24.98 -12.51
N ALA A 199 4.56 25.42 -11.44
CA ALA A 199 4.21 25.01 -10.09
C ALA A 199 2.96 25.73 -9.61
N GLU A 200 1.98 24.97 -9.12
CA GLU A 200 0.78 25.48 -8.45
C GLU A 200 1.05 25.62 -6.94
N PHE A 201 1.35 26.84 -6.51
CA PHE A 201 1.53 27.15 -5.08
C PHE A 201 1.22 28.61 -4.79
N SER A 202 0.95 28.92 -3.50
CA SER A 202 0.87 30.27 -2.99
C SER A 202 1.72 30.38 -1.72
N GLY A 203 2.50 31.43 -1.62
CA GLY A 203 3.36 31.69 -0.45
C GLY A 203 4.79 32.00 -0.83
N ASP A 204 5.58 32.40 0.16
CA ASP A 204 7.01 32.69 0.05
C ASP A 204 7.81 31.43 0.41
N VAL A 205 8.12 30.60 -0.60
CA VAL A 205 8.92 29.37 -0.38
C VAL A 205 10.42 29.66 -0.28
N ASP A 206 10.88 30.83 -0.74
CA ASP A 206 12.28 31.21 -0.64
C ASP A 206 12.72 31.40 0.81
N SER A 207 11.80 31.84 1.68
CA SER A 207 12.06 31.93 3.12
C SER A 207 12.41 30.59 3.76
N LEU A 208 11.84 29.47 3.27
CA LEU A 208 12.18 28.13 3.78
C LEU A 208 13.63 27.75 3.50
N ILE A 209 14.14 28.18 2.33
CA ILE A 209 15.52 27.93 1.93
C ILE A 209 16.46 28.82 2.76
N GLU A 210 16.12 30.10 2.90
CA GLU A 210 16.90 31.06 3.69
C GLU A 210 17.00 30.64 5.16
N ASP A 211 15.91 30.18 5.75
CA ASP A 211 15.88 29.65 7.13
C ASP A 211 16.77 28.41 7.26
N ALA A 212 16.68 27.45 6.34
CA ALA A 212 17.51 26.24 6.35
C ALA A 212 19.01 26.55 6.15
N LEU A 213 19.34 27.57 5.34
CA LEU A 213 20.72 28.03 5.13
C LEU A 213 21.27 28.88 6.29
N ALA A 214 20.40 29.44 7.14
CA ALA A 214 20.80 30.20 8.34
C ALA A 214 21.06 29.29 9.55
N GLU A 215 20.64 28.03 9.50
CA GLU A 215 20.90 27.08 10.58
C GLU A 215 22.39 26.78 10.74
N GLU A 216 22.87 26.67 12.00
CA GLU A 216 24.23 26.21 12.28
C GLU A 216 24.41 24.75 11.82
N PRO A 217 25.42 24.43 11.01
CA PRO A 217 25.63 23.06 10.54
C PRO A 217 26.02 22.13 11.70
N VAL A 218 25.39 20.97 11.76
CA VAL A 218 25.62 19.99 12.84
C VAL A 218 26.86 19.12 12.59
N ASN A 219 27.35 19.06 11.33
CA ASN A 219 28.55 18.36 10.93
C ASN A 219 29.07 18.90 9.56
N ASP A 220 30.21 18.37 9.10
CA ASP A 220 30.85 18.81 7.85
C ASP A 220 30.00 18.45 6.60
N GLN A 221 29.30 17.31 6.60
CA GLN A 221 28.42 16.91 5.47
C GLN A 221 27.22 17.87 5.37
N HIS A 222 26.58 18.22 6.49
CA HIS A 222 25.50 19.19 6.52
C HIS A 222 25.97 20.54 5.98
N LYS A 223 27.16 20.99 6.43
CA LYS A 223 27.75 22.24 5.94
C LYS A 223 28.00 22.20 4.42
N ALA A 224 28.55 21.10 3.92
CA ALA A 224 28.83 20.95 2.49
C ALA A 224 27.51 20.97 1.67
N LEU A 225 26.45 20.34 2.17
CA LEU A 225 25.14 20.36 1.52
C LEU A 225 24.50 21.76 1.54
N GLN A 226 24.58 22.49 2.69
CA GLN A 226 24.13 23.89 2.75
C GLN A 226 24.90 24.79 1.78
N ASP A 227 26.22 24.60 1.64
CA ASP A 227 27.04 25.37 0.70
C ASP A 227 26.65 25.06 -0.76
N ALA A 228 26.31 23.81 -1.09
CA ALA A 228 25.80 23.42 -2.42
C ALA A 228 24.41 24.03 -2.68
N VAL A 229 23.47 23.93 -1.75
CA VAL A 229 22.15 24.59 -1.85
C VAL A 229 22.30 26.10 -2.05
N ARG A 230 23.19 26.75 -1.31
CA ARG A 230 23.45 28.20 -1.47
C ARG A 230 23.94 28.54 -2.88
N ALA A 231 24.82 27.74 -3.45
CA ALA A 231 25.31 27.96 -4.82
C ALA A 231 24.16 27.81 -5.85
N ASP A 232 23.32 26.79 -5.68
CA ASP A 232 22.15 26.57 -6.54
C ASP A 232 21.13 27.71 -6.42
N PHE A 233 20.89 28.18 -5.20
CA PHE A 233 19.93 29.27 -4.91
C PHE A 233 20.39 30.62 -5.45
N GLU A 234 21.71 30.93 -5.38
CA GLU A 234 22.24 32.13 -6.02
C GLU A 234 22.17 32.05 -7.57
N ALA A 235 22.35 30.87 -8.15
CA ALA A 235 22.14 30.67 -9.58
C ALA A 235 20.65 30.87 -9.98
N TYR A 236 19.72 30.38 -9.19
CA TYR A 236 18.29 30.60 -9.37
C TYR A 236 17.92 32.10 -9.30
N LYS A 237 18.40 32.83 -8.28
CA LYS A 237 18.16 34.28 -8.17
C LYS A 237 18.66 35.10 -9.37
N ALA A 238 19.63 34.58 -10.13
CA ALA A 238 20.11 35.16 -11.35
C ALA A 238 19.36 34.72 -12.62
N SER A 239 18.42 33.81 -12.50
CA SER A 239 17.59 33.26 -13.59
C SER A 239 16.23 33.97 -13.68
N ASP A 240 15.42 33.56 -14.65
CA ASP A 240 14.01 33.97 -14.84
C ASP A 240 12.99 32.94 -14.31
N LYS A 241 13.47 31.91 -13.58
CA LYS A 241 12.59 30.89 -13.01
C LYS A 241 11.75 31.42 -11.85
N THR A 242 10.54 30.91 -11.72
CA THR A 242 9.54 31.35 -10.73
C THR A 242 9.56 30.52 -9.44
N LEU A 243 10.12 29.31 -9.49
CA LEU A 243 10.31 28.44 -8.33
C LEU A 243 11.76 27.96 -8.28
N PHE A 244 12.42 28.10 -7.12
CA PHE A 244 13.66 27.40 -6.85
C PHE A 244 13.41 25.93 -6.57
N ASP A 245 14.14 25.03 -7.22
CA ASP A 245 14.32 23.66 -6.75
C ASP A 245 15.63 23.07 -7.30
N SER A 246 16.23 22.15 -6.53
CA SER A 246 17.42 21.39 -6.93
C SER A 246 17.50 20.08 -6.15
N ALA A 247 18.31 19.12 -6.64
CA ALA A 247 18.58 17.89 -5.91
C ALA A 247 19.19 18.16 -4.53
N ASN A 248 20.11 19.13 -4.43
CA ASN A 248 20.70 19.52 -3.14
C ASN A 248 19.64 20.05 -2.16
N TRP A 249 18.72 20.90 -2.62
CA TRP A 249 17.62 21.39 -1.78
C TRP A 249 16.66 20.25 -1.40
N PHE A 250 16.36 19.35 -2.31
CA PHE A 250 15.50 18.20 -2.03
C PHE A 250 16.10 17.28 -0.96
N ALA A 251 17.42 17.01 -1.04
CA ALA A 251 18.14 16.26 -0.02
C ALA A 251 18.13 16.96 1.34
N LEU A 252 18.48 18.26 1.40
CA LEU A 252 18.52 19.04 2.63
C LEU A 252 17.13 19.17 3.29
N GLN A 253 16.12 19.48 2.49
CA GLN A 253 14.74 19.59 2.99
C GLN A 253 14.21 18.25 3.51
N THR A 254 14.52 17.14 2.83
CA THR A 254 14.12 15.80 3.28
C THR A 254 14.81 15.44 4.60
N TRP A 255 16.10 15.76 4.73
CA TRP A 255 16.86 15.52 5.96
C TRP A 255 16.34 16.35 7.14
N ASN A 256 16.08 17.63 6.92
CA ASN A 256 15.48 18.51 7.94
C ASN A 256 14.07 18.02 8.33
N GLY A 257 13.26 17.63 7.34
CA GLY A 257 11.92 17.04 7.56
C GLY A 257 11.94 15.72 8.33
N GLY A 258 13.03 14.97 8.25
CA GLY A 258 13.31 13.73 8.99
C GLY A 258 14.04 13.92 10.32
N ASP A 259 14.01 15.14 10.89
CA ASP A 259 14.67 15.51 12.15
C ASP A 259 16.19 15.27 12.16
N LYS A 260 16.82 15.31 10.98
CA LYS A 260 18.27 15.14 10.79
C LYS A 260 18.81 13.76 11.22
N VAL A 261 17.95 12.73 11.19
CA VAL A 261 18.29 11.35 11.57
C VAL A 261 18.74 10.51 10.36
N GLY A 262 18.20 10.79 9.16
CA GLY A 262 18.56 10.05 7.93
C GLY A 262 20.02 10.27 7.51
N SER A 263 20.51 9.38 6.65
CA SER A 263 21.85 9.46 6.05
C SER A 263 21.90 10.47 4.91
N LEU A 264 22.75 11.49 5.03
CA LEU A 264 22.93 12.50 3.98
C LEU A 264 23.46 11.91 2.67
N ASP A 265 24.31 10.87 2.72
CA ASP A 265 24.82 10.20 1.52
C ASP A 265 23.68 9.50 0.77
N HIS A 266 22.77 8.79 1.48
CA HIS A 266 21.59 8.18 0.87
C HIS A 266 20.63 9.22 0.31
N LEU A 267 20.42 10.33 1.03
CA LEU A 267 19.55 11.41 0.57
C LEU A 267 20.08 12.12 -0.67
N GLN A 268 21.39 12.24 -0.82
CA GLN A 268 21.98 12.79 -2.04
C GLN A 268 21.73 11.84 -3.22
N VAL A 269 22.01 10.53 -3.06
CA VAL A 269 21.72 9.51 -4.09
C VAL A 269 20.24 9.49 -4.44
N PHE A 270 19.37 9.55 -3.44
CA PHE A 270 17.92 9.62 -3.61
C PHE A 270 17.51 10.84 -4.46
N ALA A 271 17.98 12.02 -4.12
CA ALA A 271 17.62 13.26 -4.78
C ALA A 271 18.17 13.37 -6.21
N ASP A 272 19.42 12.92 -6.42
CA ASP A 272 20.07 12.93 -7.74
C ASP A 272 19.39 11.98 -8.74
N ASN A 273 18.81 10.88 -8.25
CA ASN A 273 18.18 9.86 -9.09
C ASN A 273 16.64 9.97 -9.16
N ALA A 274 16.01 10.89 -8.41
CA ALA A 274 14.56 11.02 -8.36
C ALA A 274 13.96 11.39 -9.73
N PHE A 275 14.47 12.40 -10.42
CA PHE A 275 13.96 12.81 -11.74
C PHE A 275 14.28 11.80 -12.85
N PRO A 276 15.51 11.26 -12.97
CA PRO A 276 15.78 10.15 -13.90
C PRO A 276 14.89 8.91 -13.69
N ALA A 277 14.57 8.58 -12.44
CA ALA A 277 13.64 7.47 -12.16
C ALA A 277 12.21 7.78 -12.62
N LEU A 278 11.72 9.03 -12.44
CA LEU A 278 10.43 9.48 -12.95
C LEU A 278 10.33 9.30 -14.47
N GLU A 279 11.31 9.81 -15.21
CA GLU A 279 11.32 9.73 -16.68
C GLU A 279 11.35 8.28 -17.19
N SER A 280 12.04 7.38 -16.46
CA SER A 280 12.19 5.99 -16.87
C SER A 280 10.94 5.12 -16.71
N MET A 281 9.90 5.60 -16.00
CA MET A 281 8.69 4.80 -15.73
C MET A 281 7.73 4.71 -16.91
N GLY A 282 7.82 5.59 -17.89
CA GLY A 282 6.92 5.62 -19.05
C GLY A 282 5.47 5.95 -18.69
N MET A 283 5.24 6.59 -17.53
CA MET A 283 3.92 6.98 -17.03
C MET A 283 3.58 8.42 -17.45
N GLU A 284 2.28 8.70 -17.51
CA GLU A 284 1.78 10.06 -17.71
C GLU A 284 1.53 10.75 -16.36
N PHE A 285 2.10 11.95 -16.21
CA PHE A 285 1.90 12.84 -15.07
C PHE A 285 1.21 14.12 -15.49
N SER A 286 0.65 14.86 -14.52
CA SER A 286 0.15 16.22 -14.73
C SER A 286 1.27 17.12 -15.29
N ASP A 287 0.91 18.07 -16.14
CA ASP A 287 1.80 19.10 -16.67
C ASP A 287 2.07 20.25 -15.68
N THR A 288 1.60 20.10 -14.43
CA THR A 288 1.85 21.02 -13.32
C THR A 288 2.33 20.26 -12.09
N ILE A 289 3.17 20.89 -11.28
CA ILE A 289 3.58 20.39 -9.97
C ILE A 289 2.92 21.20 -8.84
N SER A 290 2.72 20.56 -7.71
CA SER A 290 2.03 21.15 -6.56
C SER A 290 2.66 20.75 -5.24
N THR A 291 2.09 21.18 -4.12
CA THR A 291 2.48 20.71 -2.79
C THR A 291 1.59 19.52 -2.40
N GLY A 292 2.18 18.33 -2.28
CA GLY A 292 1.48 17.15 -1.77
C GLY A 292 1.30 17.20 -0.25
N SER A 293 0.31 16.50 0.29
CA SER A 293 0.09 16.43 1.74
C SER A 293 1.33 15.90 2.48
N GLY A 294 1.92 16.73 3.33
CA GLY A 294 3.14 16.44 4.08
C GLY A 294 4.44 16.44 3.26
N SER A 295 4.41 16.90 1.99
CA SER A 295 5.64 17.08 1.18
C SER A 295 6.41 18.34 1.56
N LEU A 296 5.71 19.32 2.13
CA LEU A 296 6.24 20.62 2.62
C LEU A 296 6.90 21.51 1.56
N TYR A 297 6.80 21.16 0.26
CA TYR A 297 7.38 21.91 -0.85
C TYR A 297 6.66 21.61 -2.18
N PRO A 298 6.55 22.60 -3.12
CA PRO A 298 5.85 22.43 -4.39
C PRO A 298 6.71 21.70 -5.45
N ARG A 299 6.94 20.40 -5.27
CA ARG A 299 7.64 19.51 -6.21
C ARG A 299 6.91 18.21 -6.50
N THR A 300 5.62 18.15 -6.15
CA THR A 300 4.84 16.93 -6.24
C THR A 300 4.24 16.77 -7.62
N HIS A 301 4.64 15.69 -8.31
CA HIS A 301 4.02 15.20 -9.53
C HIS A 301 2.85 14.29 -9.20
N ARG A 302 1.76 14.42 -9.96
CA ARG A 302 0.57 13.59 -9.82
C ARG A 302 0.40 12.73 -11.06
N ALA A 303 0.40 11.40 -10.86
CA ALA A 303 0.09 10.47 -11.94
C ALA A 303 -1.34 10.71 -12.45
N MET A 304 -1.55 10.62 -13.77
CA MET A 304 -2.86 10.74 -14.41
C MET A 304 -3.79 9.58 -14.02
N THR A 305 -3.22 8.39 -13.76
CA THR A 305 -3.96 7.30 -13.13
C THR A 305 -3.93 7.46 -11.61
N PRO A 306 -5.10 7.51 -10.93
CA PRO A 306 -5.18 7.79 -9.50
C PRO A 306 -4.44 6.77 -8.63
N ASN A 307 -3.98 7.21 -7.46
CA ASN A 307 -3.30 6.39 -6.46
C ASN A 307 -2.01 5.72 -6.98
N GLY A 308 -1.53 4.74 -6.26
CA GLY A 308 -0.37 3.93 -6.66
C GLY A 308 -0.63 2.98 -7.84
N THR A 309 -1.90 2.80 -8.23
CA THR A 309 -2.31 1.88 -9.31
C THR A 309 -1.59 2.15 -10.62
N GLY A 310 -1.38 3.42 -10.98
CA GLY A 310 -0.69 3.78 -12.23
C GLY A 310 0.71 3.19 -12.33
N TYR A 311 1.46 3.19 -11.23
CA TYR A 311 2.81 2.61 -11.17
C TYR A 311 2.78 1.09 -11.42
N PHE A 312 1.79 0.40 -10.83
CA PHE A 312 1.67 -1.06 -10.99
C PHE A 312 1.27 -1.45 -12.39
N ILE A 313 0.35 -0.74 -13.02
CA ILE A 313 0.00 -0.97 -14.44
C ILE A 313 1.26 -0.84 -15.30
N ALA A 314 2.03 0.23 -15.13
CA ALA A 314 3.24 0.44 -15.91
C ALA A 314 4.31 -0.63 -15.65
N PHE A 315 4.46 -1.07 -14.39
CA PHE A 315 5.42 -2.12 -14.03
C PHE A 315 5.01 -3.49 -14.54
N GLU A 316 3.73 -3.88 -14.40
CA GLU A 316 3.20 -5.15 -14.90
C GLU A 316 3.27 -5.21 -16.42
N ASP A 317 2.91 -4.14 -17.13
CA ASP A 317 3.02 -4.05 -18.59
C ASP A 317 4.48 -4.22 -19.05
N THR A 318 5.41 -3.54 -18.37
CA THR A 318 6.86 -3.67 -18.68
C THR A 318 7.36 -5.10 -18.45
N LEU A 319 6.97 -5.74 -17.34
CA LEU A 319 7.42 -7.10 -17.01
C LEU A 319 6.73 -8.17 -17.86
N ALA A 320 5.52 -7.94 -18.35
CA ALA A 320 4.84 -8.84 -19.27
C ALA A 320 5.62 -9.04 -20.59
N ASP A 321 6.35 -8.02 -21.04
CA ASP A 321 7.20 -8.08 -22.22
C ASP A 321 8.54 -8.81 -21.97
N ARG A 322 8.88 -9.15 -20.71
CA ARG A 322 10.14 -9.83 -20.30
C ARG A 322 10.03 -11.35 -20.31
N THR A 323 9.33 -11.90 -21.31
CA THR A 323 9.10 -13.35 -21.45
C THR A 323 10.41 -14.14 -21.43
N GLY A 324 10.50 -15.11 -20.51
CA GLY A 324 11.69 -15.96 -20.34
C GLY A 324 12.78 -15.39 -19.42
N LEU A 325 12.68 -14.13 -19.01
CA LEU A 325 13.55 -13.53 -18.00
C LEU A 325 12.84 -13.35 -16.65
N TYR A 326 11.55 -13.12 -16.64
CA TYR A 326 10.78 -12.86 -15.43
C TYR A 326 9.79 -13.99 -15.11
N THR A 327 9.82 -14.45 -13.86
CA THR A 327 8.87 -15.41 -13.28
C THR A 327 8.38 -14.87 -11.95
N GLN A 328 7.05 -14.86 -11.73
CA GLN A 328 6.46 -14.49 -10.45
C GLN A 328 5.74 -15.68 -9.81
N LEU A 329 5.94 -15.86 -8.50
CA LEU A 329 5.30 -16.88 -7.68
C LEU A 329 4.46 -16.19 -6.61
N MET A 330 3.14 -16.19 -6.82
CA MET A 330 2.19 -15.60 -5.89
C MET A 330 1.86 -16.55 -4.74
N GLU A 331 1.32 -16.03 -3.65
CA GLU A 331 0.97 -16.80 -2.45
C GLU A 331 2.15 -17.69 -1.97
N THR A 332 3.39 -17.16 -2.13
CA THR A 332 4.66 -17.83 -1.79
C THR A 332 5.43 -16.97 -0.81
N GLU A 333 5.52 -17.44 0.43
CA GLU A 333 6.09 -16.69 1.56
C GLU A 333 7.56 -17.06 1.78
N GLY A 334 8.47 -16.07 1.69
CA GLY A 334 9.87 -16.21 2.08
C GLY A 334 10.01 -16.47 3.58
N LYS A 335 10.78 -17.48 3.96
CA LYS A 335 10.94 -17.89 5.37
C LYS A 335 12.35 -17.68 5.92
N SER A 336 13.36 -17.91 5.10
CA SER A 336 14.76 -17.71 5.50
C SER A 336 15.66 -17.59 4.29
N LEU A 337 16.81 -16.96 4.48
CA LEU A 337 17.88 -16.92 3.48
C LEU A 337 18.66 -18.24 3.46
N ILE A 338 19.18 -18.60 2.30
CA ILE A 338 20.12 -19.72 2.13
C ILE A 338 21.53 -19.13 2.10
N MET A 339 22.38 -19.61 3.01
CA MET A 339 23.74 -19.13 3.16
C MET A 339 24.75 -20.17 2.61
N ASP A 340 25.78 -19.69 1.92
CA ASP A 340 27.01 -20.44 1.62
C ASP A 340 28.19 -19.71 2.28
N GLY A 341 28.56 -20.17 3.48
CA GLY A 341 29.44 -19.42 4.37
C GLY A 341 28.80 -18.09 4.78
N ASP A 342 29.45 -16.97 4.47
CA ASP A 342 29.00 -15.63 4.78
C ASP A 342 28.19 -14.98 3.63
N LYS A 343 27.99 -15.69 2.51
CA LYS A 343 27.28 -15.22 1.32
C LYS A 343 25.85 -15.71 1.28
N VAL A 344 24.93 -14.85 0.90
CA VAL A 344 23.53 -15.21 0.58
C VAL A 344 23.46 -15.77 -0.84
N VAL A 345 22.90 -16.98 -0.99
CA VAL A 345 22.80 -17.70 -2.27
C VAL A 345 21.38 -18.14 -2.62
N GLY A 346 20.38 -17.74 -1.83
CA GLY A 346 18.98 -18.09 -2.14
C GLY A 346 18.01 -17.85 -0.99
N VAL A 347 16.80 -18.36 -1.17
CA VAL A 347 15.67 -18.21 -0.24
C VAL A 347 14.95 -19.54 -0.07
N ASN A 348 14.64 -19.93 1.17
CA ASN A 348 13.64 -20.95 1.47
C ASN A 348 12.27 -20.27 1.62
N ALA A 349 11.27 -20.78 0.94
CA ALA A 349 9.90 -20.26 0.96
C ALA A 349 8.89 -21.39 1.14
N VAL A 350 7.63 -21.00 1.40
CA VAL A 350 6.48 -21.91 1.52
C VAL A 350 5.38 -21.40 0.59
N GLY A 351 4.91 -22.27 -0.29
CA GLY A 351 3.81 -21.98 -1.19
C GLY A 351 2.45 -22.04 -0.48
N LYS A 352 1.40 -21.61 -1.17
CA LYS A 352 0.01 -21.53 -0.69
C LYS A 352 -0.50 -22.79 0.01
N ASP A 353 -0.18 -23.96 -0.51
CA ASP A 353 -0.68 -25.24 -0.02
C ASP A 353 0.31 -25.92 0.95
N GLY A 354 1.29 -25.15 1.45
CA GLY A 354 2.25 -25.59 2.46
C GLY A 354 3.45 -26.35 1.91
N ASN A 355 3.57 -26.46 0.58
CA ASN A 355 4.71 -27.07 -0.08
C ASN A 355 5.97 -26.21 0.09
N LYS A 356 7.11 -26.87 0.17
CA LYS A 356 8.40 -26.20 0.23
C LYS A 356 8.78 -25.66 -1.15
N VAL A 357 9.25 -24.41 -1.18
CA VAL A 357 9.80 -23.76 -2.37
C VAL A 357 11.23 -23.33 -2.06
N THR A 358 12.20 -23.84 -2.83
CA THR A 358 13.62 -23.48 -2.67
C THR A 358 14.05 -22.66 -3.88
N LEU A 359 14.62 -21.49 -3.63
CA LEU A 359 15.03 -20.54 -4.67
C LEU A 359 16.55 -20.31 -4.59
N HIS A 360 17.26 -20.60 -5.65
CA HIS A 360 18.70 -20.44 -5.77
C HIS A 360 19.03 -19.21 -6.60
N ALA A 361 19.85 -18.30 -6.04
CA ALA A 361 20.32 -17.10 -6.70
C ALA A 361 21.75 -17.28 -7.21
N ASN A 362 21.99 -17.09 -8.51
CA ASN A 362 23.32 -17.13 -9.08
C ASN A 362 24.13 -15.86 -8.76
N LYS A 363 23.46 -14.70 -8.63
CA LYS A 363 24.09 -13.38 -8.44
C LYS A 363 23.72 -12.73 -7.11
N GLY A 364 22.42 -12.66 -6.77
CA GLY A 364 22.00 -12.05 -5.51
C GLY A 364 20.53 -12.22 -5.18
N VAL A 365 20.21 -11.94 -3.90
CA VAL A 365 18.86 -11.90 -3.35
C VAL A 365 18.53 -10.45 -2.98
N ILE A 366 17.36 -9.99 -3.40
CA ILE A 366 16.83 -8.65 -3.04
C ILE A 366 15.66 -8.83 -2.08
N LEU A 367 15.75 -8.26 -0.89
CA LEU A 367 14.62 -8.14 0.02
C LEU A 367 13.91 -6.79 -0.21
N ALA A 368 12.64 -6.88 -0.60
CA ALA A 368 11.77 -5.74 -0.90
C ALA A 368 10.40 -5.89 -0.22
N THR A 369 10.40 -6.39 1.02
CA THR A 369 9.23 -6.89 1.75
C THR A 369 8.44 -5.80 2.49
N GLY A 370 8.87 -4.55 2.41
CA GLY A 370 8.27 -3.44 3.16
C GLY A 370 8.65 -3.45 4.64
N GLY A 371 7.96 -2.62 5.42
CA GLY A 371 8.19 -2.43 6.84
C GLY A 371 7.41 -3.40 7.75
N PHE A 372 7.13 -2.95 9.00
CA PHE A 372 6.46 -3.77 10.02
C PHE A 372 5.27 -3.08 10.70
N ALA A 373 4.79 -1.95 10.18
CA ALA A 373 3.72 -1.18 10.83
C ALA A 373 2.37 -1.92 10.94
N GLY A 374 2.15 -2.98 10.15
CA GLY A 374 1.01 -3.90 10.26
C GLY A 374 1.11 -4.89 11.42
N ASN A 375 2.31 -5.10 11.98
CA ASN A 375 2.57 -6.06 13.06
C ASN A 375 2.50 -5.37 14.43
N VAL A 376 1.43 -5.67 15.21
CA VAL A 376 1.17 -5.04 16.51
C VAL A 376 2.29 -5.29 17.52
N GLU A 377 2.82 -6.51 17.56
CA GLU A 377 3.88 -6.88 18.53
C GLU A 377 5.18 -6.12 18.22
N LEU A 378 5.56 -6.04 16.96
CA LEU A 378 6.80 -5.36 16.56
C LEU A 378 6.70 -3.83 16.74
N ARG A 379 5.56 -3.22 16.38
CA ARG A 379 5.39 -1.78 16.57
C ARG A 379 5.37 -1.38 18.04
N GLN A 380 4.82 -2.22 18.91
CA GLN A 380 4.90 -2.01 20.36
C GLN A 380 6.32 -2.25 20.89
N GLN A 381 6.98 -3.30 20.43
CA GLN A 381 8.34 -3.62 20.86
C GLN A 381 9.37 -2.53 20.53
N TYR A 382 9.30 -2.00 19.30
CA TYR A 382 10.33 -1.08 18.80
C TYR A 382 9.93 0.38 18.87
N CYS A 383 8.68 0.73 18.59
CA CYS A 383 8.26 2.11 18.37
C CYS A 383 7.43 2.70 19.51
N GLU A 384 6.87 1.87 20.42
CA GLU A 384 6.12 2.39 21.58
C GLU A 384 7.07 3.06 22.56
N GLY A 385 6.77 4.31 22.93
CA GLY A 385 7.63 5.11 23.78
C GLY A 385 7.10 6.53 23.97
N GLU A 386 7.99 7.49 24.22
CA GLU A 386 7.61 8.89 24.49
C GLU A 386 6.88 9.53 23.29
N LYS A 387 7.33 9.26 22.05
CA LYS A 387 6.70 9.79 20.84
C LYS A 387 5.31 9.19 20.62
N TRP A 388 5.19 7.88 20.79
CA TRP A 388 3.97 7.10 20.59
C TRP A 388 3.69 6.23 21.82
N PRO A 389 2.89 6.70 22.79
CA PRO A 389 2.71 5.98 24.08
C PRO A 389 1.79 4.76 24.00
N ASN A 390 1.05 4.59 22.89
CA ASN A 390 0.20 3.42 22.65
C ASN A 390 0.17 3.10 21.16
N LEU A 391 0.73 1.95 20.79
CA LEU A 391 0.72 1.40 19.44
C LEU A 391 0.02 0.02 19.41
N GLY A 392 -0.89 -0.24 20.35
CA GLY A 392 -1.64 -1.48 20.48
C GLY A 392 -2.63 -1.74 19.34
N ALA A 393 -3.38 -2.84 19.48
CA ALA A 393 -4.32 -3.31 18.44
C ALA A 393 -5.54 -2.37 18.25
N ASP A 394 -5.80 -1.49 19.19
CA ASP A 394 -6.83 -0.45 19.11
C ASP A 394 -6.45 0.71 18.18
N LEU A 395 -5.16 0.87 17.87
CA LEU A 395 -4.70 1.79 16.86
C LEU A 395 -4.74 1.10 15.49
N ILE A 396 -5.57 1.63 14.60
CA ILE A 396 -5.74 1.15 13.23
C ILE A 396 -4.46 1.32 12.39
N THR A 397 -4.42 0.67 11.24
CA THR A 397 -3.28 0.74 10.31
C THR A 397 -3.75 1.02 8.89
N THR A 398 -2.97 1.78 8.13
CA THR A 398 -3.15 1.92 6.68
C THR A 398 -2.51 0.77 5.90
N ASN A 399 -1.77 -0.10 6.60
CA ASN A 399 -0.95 -1.12 5.97
C ASN A 399 -1.78 -2.31 5.49
N MET A 400 -1.40 -2.83 4.35
CA MET A 400 -1.89 -4.12 3.86
C MET A 400 -1.44 -5.26 4.79
N PRO A 401 -2.23 -6.35 4.90
CA PRO A 401 -1.93 -7.45 5.84
C PRO A 401 -0.57 -8.13 5.65
N GLY A 402 0.06 -7.95 4.50
CA GLY A 402 1.37 -8.49 4.18
C GLY A 402 2.55 -7.78 4.85
N VAL A 403 2.37 -6.59 5.42
CA VAL A 403 3.47 -5.74 5.93
C VAL A 403 3.75 -6.07 7.39
N THR A 404 4.49 -7.15 7.63
CA THR A 404 4.68 -7.79 8.93
C THR A 404 6.13 -7.84 9.41
N GLY A 405 7.10 -7.34 8.61
CA GLY A 405 8.51 -7.27 9.02
C GLY A 405 9.35 -8.51 8.68
N ASP A 406 8.81 -9.48 7.97
CA ASP A 406 9.46 -10.78 7.76
C ASP A 406 10.85 -10.65 7.15
N GLY A 407 11.03 -9.87 6.09
CA GLY A 407 12.32 -9.67 5.43
C GLY A 407 13.36 -8.97 6.30
N ILE A 408 12.92 -8.06 7.19
CA ILE A 408 13.81 -7.38 8.15
C ILE A 408 14.50 -8.43 9.02
N PHE A 409 13.75 -9.39 9.56
CA PHE A 409 14.30 -10.44 10.41
C PHE A 409 15.04 -11.50 9.61
N MET A 410 14.65 -11.78 8.36
CA MET A 410 15.46 -12.63 7.46
C MET A 410 16.86 -12.02 7.23
N ALA A 411 16.96 -10.70 7.06
CA ALA A 411 18.24 -10.01 6.92
C ALA A 411 19.03 -10.03 8.25
N GLN A 412 18.36 -9.79 9.39
CA GLN A 412 18.98 -9.85 10.71
C GLN A 412 19.57 -11.24 11.00
N ASP A 413 18.85 -12.33 10.67
CA ASP A 413 19.33 -13.71 10.83
C ASP A 413 20.56 -13.99 9.97
N ALA A 414 20.75 -13.30 8.84
CA ALA A 414 21.96 -13.33 8.02
C ALA A 414 23.07 -12.40 8.54
N GLY A 415 22.84 -11.70 9.65
CA GLY A 415 23.81 -10.84 10.32
C GLY A 415 23.72 -9.36 9.96
N ALA A 416 22.65 -8.91 9.29
CA ALA A 416 22.44 -7.50 9.00
C ALA A 416 22.16 -6.69 10.28
N GLU A 417 22.68 -5.46 10.32
CA GLU A 417 22.36 -4.49 11.35
C GLU A 417 20.97 -3.91 11.11
N LEU A 418 20.21 -3.73 12.18
CA LEU A 418 18.96 -2.97 12.15
C LEU A 418 19.17 -1.59 12.78
N ILE A 419 18.70 -0.55 12.10
CA ILE A 419 18.86 0.84 12.55
C ILE A 419 17.51 1.56 12.58
N ASN A 420 17.39 2.59 13.45
CA ASN A 420 16.25 3.49 13.54
C ASN A 420 14.89 2.76 13.75
N MET A 421 14.90 1.55 14.31
CA MET A 421 13.72 0.70 14.47
C MET A 421 12.61 1.36 15.31
N GLU A 422 12.95 2.33 16.15
CA GLU A 422 12.01 3.11 16.97
C GLU A 422 11.24 4.18 16.15
N GLN A 423 11.63 4.41 14.89
CA GLN A 423 11.03 5.46 14.09
C GLN A 423 9.81 4.95 13.31
N MET A 424 8.65 5.46 13.66
CA MET A 424 7.38 5.16 13.00
C MET A 424 6.61 6.45 12.69
N GLN A 425 5.98 6.50 11.52
CA GLN A 425 5.06 7.56 11.12
C GLN A 425 3.61 7.12 11.34
N LEU A 426 2.82 7.98 11.95
CA LEU A 426 1.36 7.89 11.91
C LEU A 426 0.82 8.81 10.82
N LEU A 427 -0.30 8.44 10.21
CA LEU A 427 -1.06 9.26 9.28
C LEU A 427 -2.30 9.80 10.00
N PRO A 428 -2.48 11.13 10.10
CA PRO A 428 -3.46 11.73 11.03
C PRO A 428 -4.93 11.62 10.57
N PHE A 429 -5.21 11.38 9.27
CA PHE A 429 -6.55 11.51 8.70
C PHE A 429 -7.11 10.21 8.11
N CYS A 430 -7.09 9.14 8.89
CA CYS A 430 -7.59 7.83 8.48
C CYS A 430 -9.01 7.58 9.00
N ASP A 431 -9.80 6.84 8.24
CA ASP A 431 -11.11 6.37 8.67
C ASP A 431 -10.96 5.52 9.95
N PRO A 432 -11.73 5.80 11.01
CA PRO A 432 -11.56 5.15 12.31
C PRO A 432 -11.80 3.64 12.33
N THR A 433 -12.49 3.11 11.31
CA THR A 433 -12.90 1.71 11.24
C THR A 433 -12.01 0.89 10.31
N THR A 434 -11.66 1.46 9.16
CA THR A 434 -11.00 0.72 8.07
C THR A 434 -9.54 1.10 7.88
N GLY A 435 -9.09 2.25 8.41
CA GLY A 435 -7.78 2.83 8.11
C GLY A 435 -7.68 3.49 6.73
N ALA A 436 -8.76 3.49 5.96
CA ALA A 436 -8.78 4.06 4.60
C ALA A 436 -8.52 5.57 4.60
N THR A 437 -7.89 6.05 3.53
CA THR A 437 -7.48 7.45 3.35
C THR A 437 -8.19 8.15 2.19
N PHE A 438 -9.42 7.72 1.87
CA PHE A 438 -10.23 8.30 0.80
C PHE A 438 -10.85 9.64 1.24
N ASN A 439 -9.99 10.62 1.48
CA ASN A 439 -10.41 11.94 1.94
C ASN A 439 -10.79 12.83 0.74
N ILE A 440 -11.79 13.68 0.94
CA ILE A 440 -12.04 14.80 0.05
C ILE A 440 -11.04 15.88 0.41
N MET A 441 -10.21 16.28 -0.54
CA MET A 441 -9.15 17.27 -0.29
C MET A 441 -9.70 18.69 -0.39
N GLY A 442 -9.15 19.58 0.39
CA GLY A 442 -9.52 21.00 0.40
C GLY A 442 -8.91 21.73 1.60
N THR A 443 -9.50 22.87 1.96
CA THR A 443 -9.16 23.57 3.20
C THR A 443 -9.72 22.80 4.37
N ASP A 444 -8.84 22.20 5.14
CA ASP A 444 -9.23 21.41 6.29
C ASP A 444 -9.35 22.32 7.54
N CYS A 445 -10.39 22.10 8.32
CA CYS A 445 -10.53 22.59 9.68
C CYS A 445 -10.74 21.39 10.58
N TYR A 446 -9.82 21.14 11.51
CA TYR A 446 -9.84 19.98 12.40
C TYR A 446 -10.55 20.32 13.70
N ILE A 447 -11.68 19.67 13.95
CA ILE A 447 -12.57 19.93 15.09
C ILE A 447 -12.56 18.72 16.02
N ASN A 448 -12.30 18.95 17.31
CA ASN A 448 -12.43 17.92 18.35
C ASN A 448 -13.90 17.75 18.80
N LYS A 449 -14.16 16.81 19.70
CA LYS A 449 -15.51 16.56 20.24
C LYS A 449 -16.06 17.72 21.10
N GLU A 450 -15.21 18.62 21.53
CA GLU A 450 -15.56 19.85 22.23
C GLU A 450 -15.95 21.00 21.29
N GLY A 451 -15.96 20.77 19.97
CA GLY A 451 -16.32 21.76 18.96
C GLY A 451 -15.22 22.78 18.64
N LYS A 452 -13.96 22.49 19.00
CA LYS A 452 -12.82 23.42 18.89
C LYS A 452 -11.74 22.89 17.95
N ARG A 453 -11.03 23.81 17.28
CA ARG A 453 -9.72 23.54 16.69
C ARG A 453 -8.69 23.32 17.81
N PHE A 454 -7.62 22.57 17.53
CA PHE A 454 -6.64 22.16 18.53
C PHE A 454 -5.21 22.02 17.98
N VAL A 455 -5.01 22.15 16.65
CA VAL A 455 -3.72 21.99 15.98
C VAL A 455 -3.71 22.77 14.67
N ARG A 456 -2.53 23.10 14.16
CA ARG A 456 -2.39 23.61 12.79
C ARG A 456 -2.56 22.47 11.77
N GLU A 457 -3.44 22.63 10.82
CA GLU A 457 -3.83 21.59 9.90
C GLU A 457 -2.87 21.43 8.70
N ASP A 458 -2.00 22.41 8.49
CA ASP A 458 -0.91 22.39 7.49
C ASP A 458 0.45 21.93 8.07
N GLY A 459 0.45 21.42 9.30
CA GLY A 459 1.63 20.99 10.04
C GLY A 459 2.21 19.64 9.60
N ARG A 460 3.20 19.20 10.36
CA ARG A 460 3.81 17.86 10.18
C ARG A 460 2.84 16.78 10.60
N ARG A 461 2.90 15.62 9.92
CA ARG A 461 2.00 14.49 10.18
C ARG A 461 2.13 13.93 11.59
N ASP A 462 3.34 13.88 12.14
CA ASP A 462 3.61 13.39 13.49
C ASP A 462 3.07 14.36 14.56
N GLU A 463 3.23 15.67 14.37
CA GLU A 463 2.66 16.70 15.26
C GLU A 463 1.13 16.65 15.27
N MET A 464 0.51 16.60 14.10
CA MET A 464 -0.96 16.44 13.95
C MET A 464 -1.46 15.15 14.60
N SER A 465 -0.79 14.01 14.33
CA SER A 465 -1.18 12.72 14.90
C SER A 465 -1.13 12.72 16.42
N LYS A 466 -0.06 13.30 17.01
CA LYS A 466 0.07 13.43 18.46
C LYS A 466 -1.04 14.28 19.04
N ALA A 467 -1.29 15.45 18.44
CA ALA A 467 -2.35 16.35 18.89
C ALA A 467 -3.75 15.69 18.83
N ILE A 468 -4.04 14.86 17.79
CA ILE A 468 -5.31 14.15 17.68
C ILE A 468 -5.45 13.04 18.74
N ILE A 469 -4.39 12.29 19.02
CA ILE A 469 -4.40 11.23 20.04
C ILE A 469 -4.72 11.81 21.43
N GLU A 470 -4.32 13.04 21.69
CA GLU A 470 -4.58 13.76 22.95
C GLU A 470 -6.03 14.27 23.08
N GLN A 471 -6.84 14.24 21.98
CA GLN A 471 -8.24 14.64 22.03
C GLN A 471 -9.14 13.54 22.58
N THR A 472 -10.38 13.90 22.94
CA THR A 472 -11.41 12.94 23.38
C THR A 472 -11.59 11.84 22.35
N ASP A 473 -11.50 10.57 22.79
CA ASP A 473 -11.52 9.34 21.99
C ASP A 473 -10.38 9.22 20.94
N GLY A 474 -9.34 10.06 21.04
CA GLY A 474 -8.22 10.10 20.12
C GLY A 474 -8.65 10.33 18.67
N MET A 475 -9.65 11.18 18.45
CA MET A 475 -10.24 11.44 17.14
C MET A 475 -10.54 12.91 16.90
N MET A 476 -10.75 13.25 15.64
CA MET A 476 -11.21 14.54 15.18
C MET A 476 -12.29 14.41 14.11
N TYR A 477 -12.96 15.51 13.81
CA TYR A 477 -13.71 15.71 12.59
C TYR A 477 -12.95 16.66 11.66
N VAL A 478 -12.86 16.28 10.38
CA VAL A 478 -12.47 17.21 9.31
C VAL A 478 -13.74 17.91 8.83
N VAL A 479 -13.76 19.24 8.87
CA VAL A 479 -14.91 20.07 8.49
C VAL A 479 -14.57 20.88 7.27
N MET A 480 -15.44 20.89 6.29
CA MET A 480 -15.27 21.57 5.00
C MET A 480 -16.61 22.05 4.44
N SER A 481 -16.57 22.79 3.32
CA SER A 481 -17.75 23.19 2.56
C SER A 481 -17.55 23.02 1.06
N THR A 482 -18.65 23.00 0.33
CA THR A 482 -18.71 23.00 -1.14
C THR A 482 -20.01 23.63 -1.61
N ASP A 483 -20.04 24.08 -2.85
CA ASP A 483 -21.27 24.54 -3.48
C ASP A 483 -22.12 23.38 -4.01
N ASP A 484 -21.48 22.24 -4.35
CA ASP A 484 -22.16 21.09 -4.93
C ASP A 484 -21.48 19.76 -4.51
N ALA A 485 -22.21 18.96 -3.72
CA ALA A 485 -21.77 17.64 -3.24
C ALA A 485 -21.64 16.61 -4.37
N SER A 486 -22.36 16.76 -5.46
CA SER A 486 -22.35 15.82 -6.60
C SER A 486 -21.11 15.92 -7.47
N THR A 487 -20.40 17.05 -7.40
CA THR A 487 -19.18 17.31 -8.18
C THR A 487 -17.91 17.23 -7.33
N ARG A 488 -18.02 17.40 -6.00
CA ARG A 488 -16.89 17.35 -5.09
C ARG A 488 -16.41 15.91 -4.91
N LYS A 489 -15.20 15.60 -5.35
CA LYS A 489 -14.63 14.25 -5.36
C LYS A 489 -13.53 14.06 -4.33
N SER A 490 -13.43 12.82 -3.83
CA SER A 490 -12.32 12.34 -3.01
C SER A 490 -11.11 11.95 -3.88
N LEU A 491 -10.00 11.64 -3.23
CA LEU A 491 -8.83 11.01 -3.86
C LEU A 491 -9.18 9.69 -4.56
N GLY A 492 -10.18 8.95 -4.07
CA GLY A 492 -10.70 7.73 -4.71
C GLY A 492 -11.66 7.98 -5.89
N GLY A 493 -11.88 9.26 -6.26
CA GLY A 493 -12.70 9.63 -7.41
C GLY A 493 -14.21 9.65 -7.19
N MET A 494 -14.70 9.17 -6.04
CA MET A 494 -16.12 9.18 -5.68
C MET A 494 -16.56 10.53 -5.12
N THR A 495 -17.82 10.90 -5.39
CA THR A 495 -18.36 12.19 -4.95
C THR A 495 -18.74 12.19 -3.46
N LEU A 496 -18.80 13.39 -2.85
CA LEU A 496 -19.32 13.56 -1.48
C LEU A 496 -20.73 12.98 -1.35
N GLN A 497 -21.62 13.27 -2.33
CA GLN A 497 -22.97 12.73 -2.36
C GLN A 497 -22.98 11.20 -2.32
N TYR A 498 -22.09 10.54 -3.07
CA TYR A 498 -21.98 9.08 -3.07
C TYR A 498 -21.61 8.52 -1.69
N TYR A 499 -20.66 9.14 -0.98
CA TYR A 499 -20.27 8.71 0.37
C TYR A 499 -21.42 8.83 1.36
N VAL A 500 -22.18 9.91 1.32
CA VAL A 500 -23.32 10.15 2.20
C VAL A 500 -24.47 9.18 1.90
N ASP A 501 -24.84 9.03 0.62
CA ASP A 501 -25.94 8.15 0.20
C ASP A 501 -25.69 6.67 0.53
N ASN A 502 -24.44 6.25 0.54
CA ASN A 502 -24.04 4.87 0.87
C ASN A 502 -23.54 4.71 2.31
N ASN A 503 -23.63 5.75 3.15
CA ASN A 503 -23.19 5.74 4.55
C ASN A 503 -21.73 5.24 4.73
N LEU A 504 -20.82 5.72 3.87
CA LEU A 504 -19.42 5.32 3.85
C LEU A 504 -18.54 6.27 4.68
N TYR A 505 -17.58 5.71 5.41
CA TYR A 505 -16.51 6.45 6.13
C TYR A 505 -16.99 7.54 7.08
N GLY A 506 -18.25 7.46 7.54
CA GLY A 506 -18.83 8.41 8.50
C GLY A 506 -19.07 9.81 7.95
N TYR A 507 -19.13 9.99 6.62
CA TYR A 507 -19.44 11.29 6.02
C TYR A 507 -20.83 11.79 6.44
N MET A 508 -20.88 13.03 6.92
CA MET A 508 -22.08 13.78 7.31
C MET A 508 -22.19 15.03 6.43
N MET A 509 -23.39 15.45 6.13
CA MET A 509 -23.65 16.59 5.26
C MET A 509 -24.90 17.34 5.69
N SER A 510 -24.87 18.67 5.61
CA SER A 510 -26.01 19.55 5.85
C SER A 510 -25.91 20.83 5.01
N ASP A 511 -27.04 21.50 4.82
CA ASP A 511 -27.11 22.85 4.22
C ASP A 511 -26.83 23.97 5.25
N ASN A 512 -26.68 23.62 6.54
CA ASN A 512 -26.34 24.55 7.60
C ASN A 512 -25.40 23.95 8.66
N LEU A 513 -24.62 24.82 9.31
CA LEU A 513 -23.61 24.43 10.32
C LEU A 513 -24.23 23.93 11.63
N THR A 514 -25.44 24.37 11.99
CA THR A 514 -26.12 23.94 13.24
C THR A 514 -26.45 22.45 13.16
N ASP A 515 -27.13 22.06 12.09
CA ASP A 515 -27.49 20.65 11.88
C ASP A 515 -26.25 19.75 11.69
N LEU A 516 -25.20 20.28 11.06
CA LEU A 516 -23.93 19.57 10.95
C LEU A 516 -23.30 19.32 12.35
N ALA A 517 -23.28 20.33 13.21
CA ALA A 517 -22.80 20.18 14.59
C ALA A 517 -23.60 19.14 15.39
N GLU A 518 -24.94 19.12 15.22
CA GLU A 518 -25.81 18.13 15.84
C GLU A 518 -25.50 16.70 15.33
N GLN A 519 -25.28 16.51 14.00
CA GLN A 519 -24.87 15.23 13.42
C GLN A 519 -23.51 14.76 13.96
N MET A 520 -22.55 15.68 14.12
CA MET A 520 -21.24 15.40 14.72
C MET A 520 -21.33 15.10 16.22
N GLY A 521 -22.40 15.52 16.90
CA GLY A 521 -22.55 15.41 18.35
C GLY A 521 -21.63 16.35 19.12
N VAL A 522 -21.30 17.52 18.58
CA VAL A 522 -20.45 18.54 19.21
C VAL A 522 -21.29 19.73 19.73
N PRO A 523 -20.79 20.51 20.73
CA PRO A 523 -21.48 21.68 21.24
C PRO A 523 -21.69 22.75 20.14
N VAL A 524 -22.95 23.01 19.77
CA VAL A 524 -23.32 23.86 18.63
C VAL A 524 -22.73 25.26 18.72
N ASP A 525 -22.93 25.98 19.84
CA ASP A 525 -22.47 27.35 19.99
C ASP A 525 -20.92 27.45 19.89
N THR A 526 -20.21 26.49 20.48
CA THR A 526 -18.75 26.45 20.41
C THR A 526 -18.28 26.20 18.99
N PHE A 527 -18.90 25.25 18.29
CA PHE A 527 -18.55 24.92 16.91
C PHE A 527 -18.80 26.10 15.97
N LEU A 528 -19.96 26.78 16.07
CA LEU A 528 -20.26 27.95 15.24
C LEU A 528 -19.24 29.08 15.47
N GLN A 529 -18.85 29.33 16.72
CA GLN A 529 -17.82 30.32 17.01
C GLN A 529 -16.46 29.91 16.42
N THR A 530 -16.08 28.63 16.55
CA THR A 530 -14.81 28.12 15.98
C THR A 530 -14.75 28.30 14.46
N ILE A 531 -15.83 28.04 13.74
CA ILE A 531 -15.89 28.24 12.28
C ILE A 531 -15.84 29.73 11.93
N ALA A 532 -16.50 30.59 12.72
CA ALA A 532 -16.43 32.04 12.51
C ALA A 532 -15.02 32.58 12.69
N ASP A 533 -14.31 32.14 13.74
CA ASP A 533 -12.92 32.52 14.03
C ASP A 533 -11.98 32.00 12.93
N PHE A 534 -12.14 30.76 12.48
CA PHE A 534 -11.40 30.19 11.35
C PHE A 534 -11.59 31.04 10.07
N ASN A 535 -12.83 31.35 9.71
CA ASN A 535 -13.13 32.17 8.53
C ASN A 535 -12.54 33.58 8.62
N ALA A 536 -12.46 34.15 9.83
CA ALA A 536 -11.82 35.46 10.04
C ALA A 536 -10.30 35.41 9.79
N HIS A 537 -9.62 34.34 10.20
CA HIS A 537 -8.19 34.13 9.90
C HIS A 537 -7.95 33.94 8.40
N VAL A 538 -8.82 33.19 7.72
CA VAL A 538 -8.76 33.04 6.24
C VAL A 538 -8.89 34.42 5.55
N GLU A 539 -9.78 35.27 6.04
CA GLU A 539 -10.02 36.61 5.46
C GLU A 539 -8.88 37.60 5.72
N SER A 540 -8.33 37.58 6.93
CA SER A 540 -7.21 38.46 7.29
C SER A 540 -5.88 38.00 6.69
N GLY A 541 -5.71 36.69 6.45
CA GLY A 541 -4.43 36.08 6.11
C GLY A 541 -3.40 36.09 7.25
N GLU A 542 -3.83 36.51 8.46
CA GLU A 542 -2.96 36.57 9.62
C GLU A 542 -2.74 35.17 10.22
N LYS A 543 -1.57 35.00 10.80
CA LYS A 543 -1.19 33.79 11.54
C LYS A 543 -2.14 33.55 12.72
N ASP A 544 -2.73 32.35 12.79
CA ASP A 544 -3.61 31.97 13.87
C ASP A 544 -2.84 31.54 15.16
N GLU A 545 -3.58 31.21 16.21
CA GLU A 545 -3.05 30.78 17.51
C GLU A 545 -2.25 29.47 17.46
N PHE A 546 -2.45 28.64 16.41
CA PHE A 546 -1.71 27.40 16.19
C PHE A 546 -0.50 27.59 15.27
N GLY A 547 -0.33 28.79 14.73
CA GLY A 547 0.76 29.13 13.83
C GLY A 547 0.49 28.82 12.36
N ARG A 548 -0.75 28.54 11.96
CA ARG A 548 -1.14 28.37 10.56
C ARG A 548 -1.17 29.71 9.85
N VAL A 549 -0.61 29.74 8.64
CA VAL A 549 -0.59 30.93 7.77
C VAL A 549 -1.11 30.66 6.37
N THR A 550 -1.33 29.37 6.04
CA THR A 550 -1.77 28.94 4.70
C THR A 550 -3.21 28.46 4.75
N TYR A 551 -4.08 29.13 4.01
CA TYR A 551 -5.49 28.77 3.92
C TYR A 551 -5.90 28.79 2.44
N SER A 552 -6.69 27.79 1.99
CA SER A 552 -7.17 27.75 0.61
C SER A 552 -8.54 28.42 0.45
N SER A 553 -9.44 28.31 1.41
CA SER A 553 -10.80 28.90 1.35
C SER A 553 -11.42 28.99 2.73
N LYS A 554 -12.45 29.85 2.87
CA LYS A 554 -13.36 29.86 4.02
C LYS A 554 -14.25 28.60 4.01
N ILE A 555 -14.78 28.25 5.17
CA ILE A 555 -15.88 27.28 5.30
C ILE A 555 -17.18 28.04 5.07
N GLU A 556 -17.51 28.25 3.79
CA GLU A 556 -18.70 28.93 3.27
C GLU A 556 -19.16 28.19 2.02
N GLY A 557 -20.47 28.00 1.83
CA GLY A 557 -21.01 27.32 0.66
C GLY A 557 -22.46 26.91 0.85
N ASN A 558 -23.00 26.18 -0.11
CA ASN A 558 -24.36 25.66 -0.06
C ASN A 558 -24.45 24.35 0.71
N VAL A 559 -23.32 23.68 0.89
CA VAL A 559 -23.22 22.38 1.55
C VAL A 559 -22.03 22.38 2.49
N TYR A 560 -22.28 22.06 3.75
CA TYR A 560 -21.28 21.82 4.78
C TYR A 560 -21.17 20.32 5.03
N TYR A 561 -19.94 19.82 5.21
CA TYR A 561 -19.74 18.40 5.47
C TYR A 561 -18.62 18.15 6.45
N ALA A 562 -18.76 17.04 7.16
CA ALA A 562 -17.77 16.59 8.12
C ALA A 562 -17.59 15.06 8.02
N TYR A 563 -16.42 14.60 8.46
CA TYR A 563 -16.15 13.17 8.57
C TYR A 563 -15.15 12.88 9.71
N PRO A 564 -15.35 11.79 10.48
CA PRO A 564 -14.47 11.45 11.59
C PRO A 564 -13.15 10.90 11.09
N ARG A 565 -12.05 11.25 11.76
CA ARG A 565 -10.70 10.73 11.44
C ARG A 565 -9.91 10.45 12.71
N LYS A 566 -9.04 9.43 12.61
CA LYS A 566 -8.08 9.04 13.63
C LYS A 566 -6.70 8.85 13.02
N PRO A 567 -5.63 8.99 13.80
CA PRO A 567 -4.32 8.53 13.38
C PRO A 567 -4.29 7.01 13.19
N ALA A 568 -3.52 6.58 12.20
CA ALA A 568 -3.26 5.17 11.94
C ALA A 568 -1.76 4.95 11.76
N THR A 569 -1.25 3.77 12.12
CA THR A 569 0.12 3.41 11.78
C THR A 569 0.27 3.34 10.26
N HIS A 570 1.35 3.93 9.73
CA HIS A 570 1.46 4.17 8.30
C HIS A 570 2.77 3.67 7.69
N HIS A 571 3.93 4.10 8.23
CA HIS A 571 5.23 3.82 7.64
C HIS A 571 6.25 3.60 8.73
N THR A 572 7.10 2.58 8.61
CA THR A 572 8.30 2.43 9.43
C THR A 572 9.47 3.06 8.71
N MET A 573 10.26 3.89 9.42
CA MET A 573 11.47 4.49 8.88
C MET A 573 12.72 3.74 9.31
N GLY A 574 12.60 2.83 10.28
CA GLY A 574 13.64 1.91 10.70
C GLY A 574 13.62 0.60 9.93
N GLY A 575 14.75 -0.06 9.84
CA GLY A 575 14.92 -1.33 9.12
C GLY A 575 16.37 -1.72 8.96
N VAL A 576 16.66 -2.46 7.91
CA VAL A 576 17.99 -2.95 7.57
C VAL A 576 18.93 -1.80 7.24
N ASN A 577 20.13 -1.81 7.85
CA ASN A 577 21.20 -0.89 7.46
C ASN A 577 21.77 -1.32 6.10
N VAL A 578 21.82 -0.37 5.15
CA VAL A 578 22.37 -0.60 3.80
C VAL A 578 23.41 0.46 3.45
N ASP A 579 24.27 0.18 2.48
CA ASP A 579 25.08 1.21 1.84
C ASP A 579 24.30 1.96 0.74
N THR A 580 24.91 2.96 0.14
CA THR A 580 24.30 3.74 -0.94
C THR A 580 24.10 2.95 -2.24
N GLU A 581 24.64 1.74 -2.33
CA GLU A 581 24.46 0.79 -3.44
C GLU A 581 23.46 -0.33 -3.09
N THR A 582 22.76 -0.22 -1.94
CA THR A 582 21.69 -1.11 -1.44
C THR A 582 22.15 -2.46 -0.84
N HIS A 583 23.45 -2.67 -0.65
CA HIS A 583 23.94 -3.86 0.03
C HIS A 583 23.57 -3.83 1.52
N ALA A 584 23.08 -4.95 2.05
CA ALA A 584 22.86 -5.08 3.48
C ALA A 584 24.20 -5.08 4.24
N LEU A 585 24.28 -4.32 5.35
CA LEU A 585 25.50 -4.14 6.14
C LEU A 585 25.39 -4.86 7.49
N ARG A 586 26.54 -5.37 7.95
CA ARG A 586 26.73 -5.79 9.35
C ARG A 586 27.01 -4.59 10.24
N ALA A 587 26.93 -4.77 11.55
CA ALA A 587 27.21 -3.74 12.55
C ALA A 587 28.66 -3.18 12.50
N ASP A 588 29.59 -3.89 11.90
CA ASP A 588 30.95 -3.41 11.66
C ASP A 588 31.12 -2.66 10.34
N GLY A 589 30.02 -2.45 9.60
CA GLY A 589 29.99 -1.78 8.30
C GLY A 589 30.40 -2.67 7.11
N THR A 590 30.65 -3.96 7.33
CA THR A 590 30.96 -4.89 6.22
C THR A 590 29.70 -5.33 5.49
N VAL A 591 29.80 -5.47 4.17
CA VAL A 591 28.72 -5.95 3.29
C VAL A 591 28.43 -7.42 3.53
N ILE A 592 27.14 -7.78 3.50
CA ILE A 592 26.70 -9.17 3.40
C ILE A 592 26.64 -9.53 1.91
N GLU A 593 27.61 -10.29 1.44
CA GLU A 593 27.72 -10.62 0.01
C GLU A 593 26.44 -11.32 -0.49
N GLY A 594 25.93 -10.87 -1.63
CA GLY A 594 24.75 -11.40 -2.29
C GLY A 594 23.41 -10.99 -1.68
N LEU A 595 23.38 -10.06 -0.70
CA LEU A 595 22.15 -9.56 -0.09
C LEU A 595 21.97 -8.06 -0.33
N TYR A 596 20.84 -7.70 -0.94
CA TYR A 596 20.42 -6.34 -1.21
C TYR A 596 19.06 -6.07 -0.56
N CYS A 597 18.81 -4.81 -0.14
CA CYS A 597 17.52 -4.39 0.42
C CYS A 597 17.10 -3.05 -0.18
N ALA A 598 15.81 -2.87 -0.50
CA ALA A 598 15.30 -1.64 -1.07
C ALA A 598 13.86 -1.31 -0.64
N GLY A 599 13.55 -0.03 -0.53
CA GLY A 599 12.25 0.49 -0.10
C GLY A 599 12.09 0.49 1.42
N GLU A 600 10.86 0.43 1.92
CA GLU A 600 10.51 0.58 3.35
C GLU A 600 11.17 -0.44 4.30
N ILE A 601 11.81 -1.49 3.78
CA ILE A 601 12.60 -2.44 4.59
C ILE A 601 13.88 -1.80 5.14
N THR A 602 14.38 -0.70 4.55
CA THR A 602 15.65 -0.05 4.91
C THR A 602 15.47 1.07 5.93
N GLY A 603 16.49 1.29 6.78
CA GLY A 603 16.45 2.27 7.86
C GLY A 603 17.22 3.58 7.60
N ASN A 604 17.80 3.80 6.41
CA ASN A 604 18.79 4.85 6.18
C ASN A 604 18.21 6.19 5.71
N LEU A 605 17.03 6.23 5.07
CA LEU A 605 16.61 7.35 4.24
C LEU A 605 15.76 8.39 4.99
N HIS A 606 14.66 7.98 5.59
CA HIS A 606 13.57 8.90 5.96
C HIS A 606 13.69 9.53 7.35
N GLY A 607 14.67 9.13 8.15
CA GLY A 607 14.89 9.63 9.49
C GLY A 607 13.70 9.42 10.42
N ALA A 608 13.37 10.41 11.25
CA ALA A 608 12.29 10.30 12.24
C ALA A 608 10.89 10.65 11.72
N ASN A 609 10.79 11.24 10.51
CA ASN A 609 9.52 11.60 9.87
C ASN A 609 9.67 11.67 8.35
N ARG A 610 8.95 10.78 7.63
CA ARG A 610 8.98 10.72 6.19
C ARG A 610 8.10 11.80 5.56
N LEU A 611 8.65 12.60 4.64
CA LEU A 611 7.87 13.56 3.87
C LEU A 611 6.89 12.86 2.90
N GLY A 612 5.69 13.47 2.73
CA GLY A 612 4.67 12.95 1.81
C GLY A 612 5.20 12.84 0.39
N GLY A 613 4.95 11.71 -0.29
CA GLY A 613 5.43 11.44 -1.64
C GLY A 613 6.77 10.69 -1.72
N ASN A 614 7.67 10.86 -0.75
CA ASN A 614 9.02 10.31 -0.82
C ASN A 614 9.11 8.77 -0.79
N ALA A 615 8.10 8.06 -0.26
CA ALA A 615 8.11 6.59 -0.29
C ALA A 615 8.00 6.01 -1.71
N ILE A 616 7.32 6.72 -2.63
CA ILE A 616 7.23 6.29 -4.03
C ILE A 616 8.57 6.53 -4.72
N VAL A 617 9.20 7.67 -4.49
CA VAL A 617 10.54 7.97 -5.00
C VAL A 617 11.56 6.93 -4.50
N ASP A 618 11.51 6.61 -3.20
CA ASP A 618 12.38 5.62 -2.57
C ASP A 618 12.32 4.26 -3.29
N PHE A 619 11.13 3.69 -3.43
CA PHE A 619 11.03 2.38 -4.07
C PHE A 619 11.39 2.40 -5.57
N CYS A 620 11.18 3.52 -6.27
CA CYS A 620 11.59 3.66 -7.66
C CYS A 620 13.12 3.78 -7.78
N VAL A 621 13.75 4.61 -6.98
CA VAL A 621 15.20 4.85 -7.04
C VAL A 621 15.97 3.64 -6.53
N PHE A 622 15.77 3.27 -5.26
CA PHE A 622 16.57 2.20 -4.66
C PHE A 622 16.14 0.80 -5.11
N GLY A 623 14.88 0.60 -5.50
CA GLY A 623 14.46 -0.65 -6.13
C GLY A 623 15.21 -0.89 -7.45
N ARG A 624 15.26 0.10 -8.35
CA ARG A 624 16.03 0.01 -9.60
C ARG A 624 17.51 -0.20 -9.34
N MET A 625 18.08 0.52 -8.38
CA MET A 625 19.48 0.39 -7.99
C MET A 625 19.81 -1.02 -7.50
N ALA A 626 19.01 -1.58 -6.61
CA ALA A 626 19.16 -2.95 -6.11
C ALA A 626 19.09 -3.97 -7.26
N GLY A 627 18.13 -3.80 -8.18
CA GLY A 627 17.99 -4.66 -9.36
C GLY A 627 19.21 -4.64 -10.24
N THR A 628 19.72 -3.46 -10.57
CA THR A 628 20.94 -3.28 -11.39
C THR A 628 22.17 -3.87 -10.71
N ASN A 629 22.40 -3.55 -9.42
CA ASN A 629 23.58 -4.02 -8.69
C ASN A 629 23.59 -5.53 -8.48
N ALA A 630 22.45 -6.12 -8.11
CA ALA A 630 22.32 -7.57 -8.01
C ALA A 630 22.53 -8.26 -9.36
N ALA A 631 22.00 -7.72 -10.46
CA ALA A 631 22.19 -8.26 -11.81
C ALA A 631 23.65 -8.22 -12.27
N GLN A 632 24.40 -7.21 -11.85
CA GLN A 632 25.82 -7.05 -12.16
C GLN A 632 26.74 -7.84 -11.21
N GLY A 633 26.20 -8.35 -10.09
CA GLY A 633 26.95 -9.09 -9.07
C GLY A 633 27.99 -8.22 -8.36
N LYS A 634 27.65 -6.95 -8.18
CA LYS A 634 28.49 -5.98 -7.46
C LYS A 634 28.46 -6.25 -5.97
#